data_44ea49031edc55d2f8c755326106ba9f
#
_entry.id   44ea49031edc55d2f8c755326106ba9f
#
_cell.length_a   1.000
_cell.length_b   1.000
_cell.length_c   1.000
_cell.angle_alpha   90.00
_cell.angle_beta   90.00
_cell.angle_gamma   90.00
#
_symmetry.space_group_name_H-M   'P 1'
#
loop_
_entity.id
_entity.type
_entity.pdbx_description
1 polymer ?
#
loop_
_entity_poly.entity_id
_entity_poly.type
_entity_poly.pdbx_seq_one_letter_code
_entity_poly.pdbx_strand_id
1 'polypeptide(L)'
;MTGFDYFKVDEYQLEITTYCNAACPQCPRNISGGEVNPYLALQHLSRESINRAFTKELCSRVRQIFFCGSYGDPIVHPDFLNILKDFRAKNPTLWLYLHTNGGVHNSEWWQELAQILNGYGKVDFGIDGLEDTNHLYRRGVRFEKAINNAQSFINAGGKAQWNFIVFKHNQHEIENAKLLSSIIGFEKILFRGTGRFLNHDTLEEKETWDVVPKKQDPYKLEVTTLDEYRNASTKRLGDLKKEYPNIKEYFDSTPIKCDACVGNKVTITAEGLVLPCNFFEHNLYDARFKNRKINPGANDLHFVDGKNQVEEFVNKHRTELDINVNTLESIFTSNFWHTLETSWNKTLDEGRIFECAFTCGQKLTKVWDQNKLMKSTYRYYITGDNRGLGLDLSKHFNADGSSRSTGFDITKNINEIVDASIHYDVFINNAFDGPPDTEWACYAQVNLLQAIYKRWKQIGKVGWIFNIGSIGEKSIVAPDPEFETYRVAKSALSHASKQCTQSFKQNLVKFKTTLITPDRIDTPLSRSRDSWTGNGIGTKDIADFIEWCVQTQTNTVIEEVILCVNLNYEEL
;
A
#
# COMPACT_ATOMS: atom_id res chain seq x y z
N MET A 1 -31.01 -3.58 -6.73
CA MET A 1 -29.73 -3.85 -7.42
C MET A 1 -28.74 -4.26 -6.35
N THR A 2 -28.03 -5.34 -6.55
CA THR A 2 -26.96 -5.76 -5.64
C THR A 2 -25.77 -4.80 -5.76
N GLY A 3 -25.00 -4.66 -4.70
CA GLY A 3 -23.78 -3.86 -4.72
C GLY A 3 -22.70 -4.46 -5.62
N PHE A 4 -22.72 -5.80 -5.80
CA PHE A 4 -21.90 -6.51 -6.78
C PHE A 4 -22.62 -6.52 -8.13
N ASP A 5 -22.14 -5.74 -9.07
CA ASP A 5 -22.70 -5.56 -10.40
C ASP A 5 -21.62 -5.82 -11.46
N TYR A 6 -21.91 -6.71 -12.42
CA TYR A 6 -20.98 -7.07 -13.50
C TYR A 6 -20.40 -5.84 -14.22
N PHE A 7 -21.21 -4.82 -14.46
CA PHE A 7 -20.77 -3.62 -15.17
C PHE A 7 -19.95 -2.63 -14.30
N LYS A 8 -20.03 -2.78 -12.97
CA LYS A 8 -19.27 -1.96 -12.03
C LYS A 8 -17.96 -2.60 -11.62
N VAL A 9 -17.88 -3.95 -11.57
CA VAL A 9 -16.65 -4.65 -11.21
C VAL A 9 -15.58 -4.35 -12.25
N ASP A 10 -14.50 -3.72 -11.80
CA ASP A 10 -13.38 -3.28 -12.62
C ASP A 10 -12.02 -3.80 -12.13
N GLU A 11 -11.98 -4.53 -11.02
CA GLU A 11 -10.80 -5.21 -10.50
C GLU A 11 -11.10 -6.68 -10.23
N TYR A 12 -10.28 -7.56 -10.82
CA TYR A 12 -10.35 -9.00 -10.59
C TYR A 12 -9.05 -9.49 -9.98
N GLN A 13 -9.14 -10.01 -8.74
CA GLN A 13 -8.05 -10.77 -8.14
C GLN A 13 -8.12 -12.21 -8.67
N LEU A 14 -7.08 -12.66 -9.37
CA LEU A 14 -6.99 -14.01 -9.91
C LEU A 14 -5.97 -14.83 -9.14
N GLU A 15 -6.42 -15.89 -8.49
CA GLU A 15 -5.59 -16.98 -8.05
C GLU A 15 -5.56 -18.06 -9.13
N ILE A 16 -4.54 -18.05 -9.98
CA ILE A 16 -4.47 -18.96 -11.13
C ILE A 16 -3.86 -20.31 -10.80
N THR A 17 -3.33 -20.49 -9.60
CA THR A 17 -2.68 -21.73 -9.18
C THR A 17 -2.65 -21.83 -7.67
N THR A 18 -2.74 -23.06 -7.14
CA THR A 18 -2.48 -23.39 -5.73
C THR A 18 -1.07 -23.94 -5.52
N TYR A 19 -0.26 -24.07 -6.57
CA TYR A 19 1.15 -24.46 -6.44
C TYR A 19 2.01 -23.25 -6.03
N CYS A 20 3.02 -23.51 -5.21
CA CYS A 20 4.02 -22.54 -4.79
C CYS A 20 5.34 -23.27 -4.50
N ASN A 21 6.47 -22.65 -4.82
CA ASN A 21 7.80 -23.15 -4.49
C ASN A 21 8.21 -22.89 -3.03
N ALA A 22 7.44 -22.03 -2.30
CA ALA A 22 7.71 -21.68 -0.92
C ALA A 22 6.80 -22.46 0.06
N ALA A 23 7.28 -22.58 1.31
CA ALA A 23 6.54 -23.16 2.43
C ALA A 23 6.53 -22.19 3.63
N CYS A 24 6.03 -20.97 3.41
CA CYS A 24 5.96 -19.93 4.44
C CYS A 24 5.13 -20.39 5.64
N PRO A 25 5.62 -20.23 6.90
CA PRO A 25 5.00 -20.83 8.09
C PRO A 25 3.58 -20.39 8.38
N GLN A 26 3.24 -19.14 8.10
CA GLN A 26 1.92 -18.59 8.33
C GLN A 26 1.03 -18.62 7.07
N CYS A 27 1.53 -19.15 5.94
CA CYS A 27 0.74 -19.26 4.73
C CYS A 27 -0.28 -20.40 4.86
N PRO A 28 -1.57 -20.17 4.55
CA PRO A 28 -2.62 -21.18 4.69
C PRO A 28 -2.46 -22.36 3.72
N ARG A 29 -1.55 -22.25 2.74
CA ARG A 29 -1.18 -23.38 1.87
C ARG A 29 -0.45 -24.49 2.63
N ASN A 30 0.22 -24.17 3.72
CA ASN A 30 1.05 -25.10 4.47
C ASN A 30 0.61 -25.18 5.94
N ILE A 31 0.78 -26.31 6.57
CA ILE A 31 0.61 -26.45 8.01
C ILE A 31 1.92 -26.03 8.68
N SER A 32 1.94 -24.84 9.28
CA SER A 32 3.07 -24.29 10.05
C SER A 32 4.44 -24.38 9.32
N GLY A 33 4.45 -24.20 7.99
CA GLY A 33 5.68 -24.25 7.17
C GLY A 33 6.16 -25.66 6.83
N GLY A 34 5.37 -26.70 7.11
CA GLY A 34 5.65 -28.11 6.85
C GLY A 34 4.83 -28.68 5.69
N GLU A 35 3.90 -29.57 6.03
CA GLU A 35 3.07 -30.26 5.04
C GLU A 35 2.13 -29.30 4.31
N VAL A 36 1.78 -29.65 3.07
CA VAL A 36 0.74 -28.95 2.33
C VAL A 36 -0.59 -29.18 3.02
N ASN A 37 -1.40 -28.14 3.09
CA ASN A 37 -2.74 -28.17 3.64
C ASN A 37 -3.58 -29.30 2.97
N PRO A 38 -4.08 -30.28 3.71
CA PRO A 38 -4.78 -31.44 3.15
C PRO A 38 -6.15 -31.08 2.56
N TYR A 39 -6.70 -29.92 2.87
CA TYR A 39 -7.99 -29.47 2.35
C TYR A 39 -7.85 -28.68 1.03
N LEU A 40 -6.61 -28.46 0.57
CA LEU A 40 -6.32 -27.69 -0.62
C LEU A 40 -6.00 -28.63 -1.79
N ALA A 41 -6.83 -28.63 -2.83
CA ALA A 41 -6.50 -29.28 -4.09
C ALA A 41 -5.36 -28.53 -4.79
N LEU A 42 -4.30 -29.26 -5.20
CA LEU A 42 -3.22 -28.69 -5.99
C LEU A 42 -3.62 -28.67 -7.46
N GLN A 43 -3.82 -27.47 -8.01
CA GLN A 43 -4.33 -27.29 -9.36
C GLN A 43 -3.92 -25.95 -9.97
N HIS A 44 -4.12 -25.86 -11.28
CA HIS A 44 -3.99 -24.63 -12.07
C HIS A 44 -5.34 -24.30 -12.69
N LEU A 45 -5.73 -23.04 -12.68
CA LEU A 45 -6.84 -22.56 -13.47
C LEU A 45 -6.40 -22.51 -14.95
N SER A 46 -7.13 -23.19 -15.83
CA SER A 46 -6.70 -23.31 -17.21
C SER A 46 -6.68 -21.98 -17.95
N ARG A 47 -5.70 -21.80 -18.82
CA ARG A 47 -5.62 -20.65 -19.73
C ARG A 47 -6.87 -20.50 -20.58
N GLU A 48 -7.48 -21.62 -20.99
CA GLU A 48 -8.73 -21.63 -21.75
C GLU A 48 -9.89 -21.05 -20.95
N SER A 49 -10.08 -21.46 -19.69
CA SER A 49 -11.12 -20.92 -18.81
C SER A 49 -10.95 -19.43 -18.57
N ILE A 50 -9.71 -18.98 -18.33
CA ILE A 50 -9.39 -17.55 -18.20
C ILE A 50 -9.73 -16.80 -19.49
N ASN A 51 -9.36 -17.31 -20.64
CA ASN A 51 -9.61 -16.68 -21.94
C ASN A 51 -11.10 -16.59 -22.27
N ARG A 52 -11.88 -17.60 -21.90
CA ARG A 52 -13.33 -17.60 -22.05
C ARG A 52 -14.01 -16.59 -21.12
N ALA A 53 -13.60 -16.52 -19.87
CA ALA A 53 -14.17 -15.60 -18.88
C ALA A 53 -13.84 -14.13 -19.17
N PHE A 54 -12.61 -13.84 -19.56
CA PHE A 54 -12.11 -12.50 -19.83
C PHE A 54 -12.14 -12.18 -21.33
N THR A 55 -13.31 -11.82 -21.85
CA THR A 55 -13.47 -11.40 -23.25
C THR A 55 -12.75 -10.07 -23.55
N LYS A 56 -12.56 -9.74 -24.83
CA LYS A 56 -12.00 -8.44 -25.23
C LYS A 56 -12.84 -7.28 -24.73
N GLU A 57 -14.18 -7.43 -24.75
CA GLU A 57 -15.12 -6.43 -24.26
C GLU A 57 -14.94 -6.19 -22.76
N LEU A 58 -14.91 -7.26 -21.96
CA LEU A 58 -14.64 -7.14 -20.51
C LEU A 58 -13.29 -6.49 -20.24
N CYS A 59 -12.22 -6.94 -20.89
CA CYS A 59 -10.88 -6.37 -20.72
C CYS A 59 -10.79 -4.89 -21.12
N SER A 60 -11.67 -4.37 -21.99
CA SER A 60 -11.68 -2.96 -22.39
C SER A 60 -12.16 -2.02 -21.27
N ARG A 61 -12.99 -2.51 -20.34
CA ARG A 61 -13.54 -1.72 -19.23
C ARG A 61 -12.95 -2.03 -17.87
N VAL A 62 -12.26 -3.17 -17.72
CA VAL A 62 -11.60 -3.56 -16.48
C VAL A 62 -10.38 -2.68 -16.25
N ARG A 63 -10.26 -2.13 -15.05
CA ARG A 63 -9.14 -1.30 -14.64
C ARG A 63 -7.89 -2.12 -14.36
N GLN A 64 -8.04 -3.28 -13.69
CA GLN A 64 -6.91 -4.05 -13.19
C GLN A 64 -7.21 -5.55 -13.10
N ILE A 65 -6.23 -6.37 -13.48
CA ILE A 65 -6.15 -7.78 -13.10
C ILE A 65 -5.02 -7.93 -12.10
N PHE A 66 -5.36 -8.46 -10.93
CA PHE A 66 -4.41 -8.66 -9.84
C PHE A 66 -4.15 -10.16 -9.65
N PHE A 67 -2.95 -10.59 -9.99
CA PHE A 67 -2.49 -11.96 -9.77
C PHE A 67 -1.89 -12.07 -8.36
N CYS A 68 -2.65 -12.61 -7.42
CA CYS A 68 -2.22 -12.82 -6.05
C CYS A 68 -2.68 -14.20 -5.61
N GLY A 69 -1.77 -14.98 -5.08
CA GLY A 69 -2.10 -16.27 -4.51
C GLY A 69 -2.37 -16.17 -3.01
N SER A 70 -3.58 -16.53 -2.58
CA SER A 70 -3.82 -16.88 -1.19
C SER A 70 -3.08 -18.16 -0.83
N TYR A 71 -2.99 -19.07 -1.79
CA TYR A 71 -2.43 -20.43 -1.65
C TYR A 71 -1.28 -20.72 -2.62
N GLY A 72 -1.24 -20.07 -3.79
CA GLY A 72 -0.20 -20.29 -4.79
C GLY A 72 0.68 -19.07 -5.03
N ASP A 73 1.67 -19.25 -5.89
CA ASP A 73 2.43 -18.14 -6.45
C ASP A 73 2.20 -18.11 -7.97
N PRO A 74 1.68 -17.04 -8.56
CA PRO A 74 1.30 -17.01 -9.97
C PRO A 74 2.43 -17.37 -10.92
N ILE A 75 3.68 -17.09 -10.56
CA ILE A 75 4.83 -17.36 -11.43
C ILE A 75 5.12 -18.85 -11.61
N VAL A 76 4.56 -19.74 -10.76
CA VAL A 76 4.73 -21.20 -10.95
C VAL A 76 3.67 -21.81 -11.86
N HIS A 77 2.71 -21.00 -12.34
CA HIS A 77 1.77 -21.49 -13.35
C HIS A 77 2.48 -21.69 -14.70
N PRO A 78 2.39 -22.88 -15.34
CA PRO A 78 3.16 -23.19 -16.54
C PRO A 78 2.88 -22.24 -17.72
N ASP A 79 1.66 -21.75 -17.85
CA ASP A 79 1.25 -20.82 -18.91
C ASP A 79 1.24 -19.35 -18.51
N PHE A 80 1.87 -18.96 -17.40
CA PHE A 80 1.69 -17.61 -16.85
C PHE A 80 2.00 -16.51 -17.86
N LEU A 81 3.16 -16.55 -18.52
CA LEU A 81 3.50 -15.53 -19.52
C LEU A 81 2.52 -15.52 -20.71
N ASN A 82 2.02 -16.68 -21.11
CA ASN A 82 1.02 -16.77 -22.18
C ASN A 82 -0.33 -16.16 -21.75
N ILE A 83 -0.75 -16.38 -20.50
CA ILE A 83 -1.95 -15.73 -19.92
C ILE A 83 -1.81 -14.20 -19.96
N LEU A 84 -0.65 -13.68 -19.58
CA LEU A 84 -0.40 -12.23 -19.63
C LEU A 84 -0.41 -11.70 -21.08
N LYS A 85 0.17 -12.45 -22.03
CA LYS A 85 0.13 -12.10 -23.47
C LYS A 85 -1.31 -12.09 -24.00
N ASP A 86 -2.16 -13.01 -23.56
CA ASP A 86 -3.58 -13.03 -23.94
C ASP A 86 -4.32 -11.78 -23.43
N PHE A 87 -4.05 -11.35 -22.19
CA PHE A 87 -4.59 -10.09 -21.67
C PHE A 87 -4.09 -8.88 -22.48
N ARG A 88 -2.80 -8.84 -22.82
CA ARG A 88 -2.22 -7.79 -23.66
C ARG A 88 -2.83 -7.73 -25.07
N ALA A 89 -3.11 -8.88 -25.67
CA ALA A 89 -3.77 -8.95 -26.97
C ALA A 89 -5.21 -8.42 -26.93
N LYS A 90 -5.90 -8.56 -25.79
CA LYS A 90 -7.27 -8.06 -25.59
C LYS A 90 -7.29 -6.57 -25.27
N ASN A 91 -6.38 -6.10 -24.40
CA ASN A 91 -6.22 -4.70 -24.02
C ASN A 91 -4.74 -4.40 -23.71
N PRO A 92 -4.01 -3.69 -24.61
CA PRO A 92 -2.59 -3.39 -24.44
C PRO A 92 -2.26 -2.54 -23.19
N THR A 93 -3.22 -1.77 -22.68
CA THR A 93 -3.04 -0.85 -21.55
C THR A 93 -3.69 -1.33 -20.26
N LEU A 94 -4.29 -2.52 -20.24
CA LEU A 94 -4.87 -3.12 -19.03
C LEU A 94 -3.79 -3.23 -17.93
N TRP A 95 -4.09 -2.74 -16.74
CA TRP A 95 -3.13 -2.83 -15.64
C TRP A 95 -3.02 -4.27 -15.13
N LEU A 96 -1.83 -4.87 -15.23
CA LEU A 96 -1.53 -6.21 -14.75
C LEU A 96 -0.59 -6.12 -13.55
N TYR A 97 -1.07 -6.57 -12.40
CA TYR A 97 -0.37 -6.48 -11.13
C TYR A 97 -0.19 -7.86 -10.52
N LEU A 98 0.99 -8.18 -9.99
CA LEU A 98 1.20 -9.47 -9.37
C LEU A 98 2.01 -9.38 -8.08
N HIS A 99 1.70 -10.28 -7.14
CA HIS A 99 2.52 -10.57 -5.98
C HIS A 99 3.22 -11.91 -6.16
N THR A 100 4.51 -11.96 -5.81
CA THR A 100 5.32 -13.18 -5.90
C THR A 100 6.44 -13.20 -4.88
N ASN A 101 6.94 -14.40 -4.56
CA ASN A 101 8.15 -14.56 -3.78
C ASN A 101 9.44 -14.41 -4.61
N GLY A 102 9.35 -14.33 -5.93
CA GLY A 102 10.47 -14.12 -6.85
C GLY A 102 11.47 -15.28 -6.95
N GLY A 103 11.21 -16.42 -6.31
CA GLY A 103 12.21 -17.47 -6.08
C GLY A 103 12.46 -18.47 -7.22
N VAL A 104 11.79 -18.34 -8.36
CA VAL A 104 11.90 -19.27 -9.50
C VAL A 104 12.20 -18.55 -10.81
N HIS A 105 12.44 -19.32 -11.87
CA HIS A 105 12.80 -18.90 -13.22
C HIS A 105 14.21 -18.30 -13.34
N ASN A 106 14.64 -18.08 -14.58
CA ASN A 106 15.91 -17.46 -14.94
C ASN A 106 15.74 -15.98 -15.33
N SER A 107 16.84 -15.29 -15.57
CA SER A 107 16.84 -13.87 -15.90
C SER A 107 16.05 -13.54 -17.16
N GLU A 108 16.12 -14.40 -18.17
CA GLU A 108 15.44 -14.23 -19.46
C GLU A 108 13.91 -14.22 -19.27
N TRP A 109 13.40 -15.11 -18.44
CA TRP A 109 11.98 -15.16 -18.10
C TRP A 109 11.49 -13.87 -17.42
N TRP A 110 12.29 -13.33 -16.50
CA TRP A 110 11.97 -12.07 -15.81
C TRP A 110 12.06 -10.85 -16.74
N GLN A 111 12.98 -10.87 -17.67
CA GLN A 111 13.08 -9.84 -18.72
C GLN A 111 11.85 -9.90 -19.65
N GLU A 112 11.43 -11.10 -20.05
CA GLU A 112 10.21 -11.30 -20.86
C GLU A 112 8.96 -10.82 -20.11
N LEU A 113 8.84 -11.10 -18.81
CA LEU A 113 7.75 -10.58 -17.97
C LEU A 113 7.71 -9.05 -17.98
N ALA A 114 8.86 -8.38 -17.84
CA ALA A 114 8.94 -6.93 -17.90
C ALA A 114 8.48 -6.37 -19.25
N GLN A 115 8.89 -7.01 -20.36
CA GLN A 115 8.47 -6.64 -21.70
C GLN A 115 6.95 -6.82 -21.91
N ILE A 116 6.36 -7.91 -21.41
CA ILE A 116 4.92 -8.15 -21.50
C ILE A 116 4.14 -7.09 -20.70
N LEU A 117 4.61 -6.73 -19.50
CA LEU A 117 3.96 -5.70 -18.70
C LEU A 117 4.07 -4.31 -19.35
N ASN A 118 5.17 -4.03 -20.07
CA ASN A 118 5.34 -2.85 -20.91
C ASN A 118 4.87 -1.52 -20.28
N GLY A 119 5.22 -1.30 -19.01
CA GLY A 119 4.83 -0.09 -18.27
C GLY A 119 3.37 -0.09 -17.74
N TYR A 120 2.51 -0.98 -18.19
CA TYR A 120 1.13 -1.13 -17.72
C TYR A 120 0.97 -2.29 -16.74
N GLY A 121 1.85 -2.34 -15.76
CA GLY A 121 1.81 -3.33 -14.70
C GLY A 121 2.99 -3.20 -13.76
N LYS A 122 2.95 -3.94 -12.66
CA LYS A 122 4.02 -3.98 -11.66
C LYS A 122 4.09 -5.33 -10.98
N VAL A 123 5.24 -5.60 -10.36
CA VAL A 123 5.50 -6.80 -9.55
C VAL A 123 5.82 -6.39 -8.11
N ASP A 124 5.09 -6.95 -7.15
CA ASP A 124 5.43 -6.87 -5.74
C ASP A 124 6.19 -8.15 -5.33
N PHE A 125 7.46 -7.98 -4.99
CA PHE A 125 8.30 -9.05 -4.48
C PHE A 125 8.15 -9.19 -2.98
N GLY A 126 7.70 -10.35 -2.52
CA GLY A 126 7.59 -10.68 -1.10
C GLY A 126 8.90 -11.30 -0.59
N ILE A 127 9.79 -10.48 -0.05
CA ILE A 127 11.08 -10.88 0.51
C ILE A 127 11.11 -10.38 1.96
N ASP A 128 11.19 -11.28 2.94
CA ASP A 128 10.96 -10.96 4.36
C ASP A 128 12.23 -11.15 5.20
N GLY A 129 13.29 -10.53 4.79
CA GLY A 129 14.61 -10.55 5.40
C GLY A 129 15.71 -10.42 4.36
N LEU A 130 16.94 -10.35 4.80
CA LEU A 130 18.12 -10.40 3.97
C LEU A 130 18.68 -11.84 3.88
N GLU A 131 19.96 -12.00 3.59
CA GLU A 131 20.56 -13.31 3.34
C GLU A 131 20.40 -14.28 4.52
N ASP A 132 20.61 -13.77 5.74
CA ASP A 132 20.62 -14.58 6.96
C ASP A 132 19.23 -14.84 7.56
N THR A 133 18.19 -14.12 7.17
CA THR A 133 16.88 -14.16 7.84
C THR A 133 15.71 -14.49 6.93
N ASN A 134 15.79 -14.18 5.62
CA ASN A 134 14.69 -14.41 4.69
C ASN A 134 14.20 -15.86 4.69
N HIS A 135 15.10 -16.84 4.80
CA HIS A 135 14.77 -18.26 4.80
C HIS A 135 13.96 -18.72 6.02
N LEU A 136 13.97 -17.96 7.12
CA LEU A 136 13.18 -18.27 8.32
C LEU A 136 11.68 -18.10 8.06
N TYR A 137 11.31 -17.18 7.19
CA TYR A 137 9.90 -17.02 6.78
C TYR A 137 9.63 -17.49 5.35
N ARG A 138 10.43 -17.06 4.35
CA ARG A 138 10.30 -17.47 2.94
C ARG A 138 10.97 -18.82 2.69
N ARG A 139 10.53 -19.82 3.42
CA ARG A 139 11.09 -21.18 3.36
C ARG A 139 11.03 -21.74 1.94
N GLY A 140 12.15 -22.27 1.45
CA GLY A 140 12.28 -22.77 0.08
C GLY A 140 12.61 -21.70 -0.97
N VAL A 141 12.75 -20.44 -0.57
CA VAL A 141 13.19 -19.34 -1.43
C VAL A 141 14.58 -18.86 -1.00
N ARG A 142 15.54 -18.93 -1.90
CA ARG A 142 16.87 -18.36 -1.67
C ARG A 142 16.82 -16.85 -1.88
N PHE A 143 17.30 -16.08 -0.92
CA PHE A 143 17.33 -14.62 -0.95
C PHE A 143 18.01 -14.09 -2.22
N GLU A 144 19.25 -14.54 -2.48
CA GLU A 144 20.02 -14.16 -3.67
C GLU A 144 19.25 -14.38 -4.98
N LYS A 145 18.53 -15.51 -5.09
CA LYS A 145 17.74 -15.82 -6.28
C LYS A 145 16.60 -14.83 -6.48
N ALA A 146 15.86 -14.50 -5.42
CA ALA A 146 14.77 -13.54 -5.47
C ALA A 146 15.25 -12.14 -5.82
N ILE A 147 16.38 -11.70 -5.25
CA ILE A 147 17.01 -10.41 -5.52
C ILE A 147 17.53 -10.33 -6.96
N ASN A 148 18.23 -11.35 -7.45
CA ASN A 148 18.74 -11.39 -8.83
C ASN A 148 17.60 -11.39 -9.86
N ASN A 149 16.50 -12.06 -9.57
CA ASN A 149 15.31 -12.05 -10.39
C ASN A 149 14.64 -10.68 -10.42
N ALA A 150 14.49 -10.04 -9.26
CA ALA A 150 13.97 -8.67 -9.18
C ALA A 150 14.86 -7.68 -9.95
N GLN A 151 16.19 -7.79 -9.82
CA GLN A 151 17.15 -6.96 -10.56
C GLN A 151 17.01 -7.17 -12.07
N SER A 152 16.86 -8.43 -12.53
CA SER A 152 16.69 -8.75 -13.95
C SER A 152 15.41 -8.15 -14.52
N PHE A 153 14.32 -8.20 -13.75
CA PHE A 153 13.04 -7.59 -14.09
C PHE A 153 13.13 -6.05 -14.16
N ILE A 154 13.77 -5.42 -13.17
CA ILE A 154 13.94 -3.96 -13.09
C ILE A 154 14.84 -3.47 -14.23
N ASN A 155 15.96 -4.15 -14.50
CA ASN A 155 16.89 -3.78 -15.56
C ASN A 155 16.26 -3.85 -16.95
N ALA A 156 15.24 -4.68 -17.14
CA ALA A 156 14.44 -4.75 -18.36
C ALA A 156 13.30 -3.71 -18.42
N GLY A 157 13.25 -2.75 -17.49
CA GLY A 157 12.25 -1.69 -17.44
C GLY A 157 10.99 -2.04 -16.65
N GLY A 158 10.98 -3.15 -15.91
CA GLY A 158 9.86 -3.57 -15.08
C GLY A 158 9.71 -2.71 -13.81
N LYS A 159 8.47 -2.41 -13.43
CA LYS A 159 8.13 -1.69 -12.20
C LYS A 159 8.03 -2.67 -11.04
N ALA A 160 8.89 -2.56 -10.06
CA ALA A 160 8.96 -3.46 -8.91
C ALA A 160 8.79 -2.73 -7.58
N GLN A 161 8.07 -3.39 -6.66
CA GLN A 161 8.01 -3.01 -5.25
C GLN A 161 8.51 -4.17 -4.40
N TRP A 162 9.06 -3.86 -3.25
CA TRP A 162 9.48 -4.86 -2.27
C TRP A 162 8.52 -4.83 -1.08
N ASN A 163 7.83 -5.94 -0.80
CA ASN A 163 7.03 -6.14 0.41
C ASN A 163 7.84 -6.93 1.42
N PHE A 164 8.00 -6.37 2.63
CA PHE A 164 8.78 -6.94 3.72
C PHE A 164 7.90 -7.04 4.98
N ILE A 165 7.60 -8.25 5.42
CA ILE A 165 6.88 -8.47 6.68
C ILE A 165 7.89 -8.43 7.83
N VAL A 166 7.64 -7.54 8.80
CA VAL A 166 8.53 -7.34 9.93
C VAL A 166 8.20 -8.32 11.06
N PHE A 167 9.19 -9.11 11.44
CA PHE A 167 9.19 -10.01 12.58
C PHE A 167 10.34 -9.64 13.52
N LYS A 168 10.38 -10.19 14.71
CA LYS A 168 11.48 -9.97 15.66
C LYS A 168 12.84 -10.38 15.07
N HIS A 169 12.89 -11.48 14.30
CA HIS A 169 14.13 -12.01 13.74
C HIS A 169 14.74 -11.17 12.60
N ASN A 170 13.94 -10.31 11.93
CA ASN A 170 14.40 -9.50 10.79
C ASN A 170 14.22 -7.99 11.00
N GLN A 171 13.66 -7.54 12.13
CA GLN A 171 13.41 -6.10 12.38
C GLN A 171 14.69 -5.25 12.41
N HIS A 172 15.82 -5.83 12.73
CA HIS A 172 17.12 -5.15 12.74
C HIS A 172 17.68 -4.89 11.33
N GLU A 173 17.11 -5.51 10.31
CA GLU A 173 17.55 -5.39 8.91
C GLU A 173 16.82 -4.29 8.13
N ILE A 174 15.85 -3.60 8.72
CA ILE A 174 15.00 -2.61 8.04
C ILE A 174 15.82 -1.57 7.28
N GLU A 175 16.85 -0.99 7.92
CA GLU A 175 17.66 0.04 7.27
C GLU A 175 18.53 -0.53 6.13
N ASN A 176 19.09 -1.70 6.32
CA ASN A 176 19.85 -2.38 5.27
C ASN A 176 18.97 -2.79 4.09
N ALA A 177 17.73 -3.24 4.35
CA ALA A 177 16.76 -3.56 3.31
C ALA A 177 16.33 -2.30 2.52
N LYS A 178 16.15 -1.14 3.17
CA LYS A 178 15.90 0.14 2.49
C LYS A 178 17.05 0.51 1.56
N LEU A 179 18.28 0.43 2.06
CA LEU A 179 19.46 0.73 1.28
C LEU A 179 19.57 -0.20 0.06
N LEU A 180 19.45 -1.51 0.27
CA LEU A 180 19.52 -2.50 -0.80
C LEU A 180 18.40 -2.31 -1.82
N SER A 181 17.18 -2.03 -1.39
CA SER A 181 16.03 -1.71 -2.26
C SER A 181 16.34 -0.55 -3.19
N SER A 182 16.96 0.51 -2.66
CA SER A 182 17.37 1.68 -3.46
C SER A 182 18.49 1.33 -4.47
N ILE A 183 19.47 0.53 -4.06
CA ILE A 183 20.59 0.11 -4.92
C ILE A 183 20.08 -0.73 -6.10
N ILE A 184 19.16 -1.67 -5.85
CA ILE A 184 18.57 -2.54 -6.86
C ILE A 184 17.64 -1.76 -7.80
N GLY A 185 17.02 -0.68 -7.32
CA GLY A 185 16.12 0.15 -8.11
C GLY A 185 14.64 -0.20 -7.96
N PHE A 186 14.23 -0.80 -6.85
CA PHE A 186 12.81 -0.91 -6.53
C PHE A 186 12.16 0.48 -6.43
N GLU A 187 10.93 0.64 -6.93
CA GLU A 187 10.19 1.91 -6.82
C GLU A 187 9.95 2.28 -5.35
N LYS A 188 9.71 1.28 -4.51
CA LYS A 188 9.62 1.42 -3.05
C LYS A 188 9.77 0.09 -2.34
N ILE A 189 10.08 0.15 -1.04
CA ILE A 189 9.98 -0.97 -0.11
C ILE A 189 8.89 -0.68 0.92
N LEU A 190 8.06 -1.68 1.23
CA LEU A 190 6.94 -1.58 2.15
C LEU A 190 7.17 -2.53 3.33
N PHE A 191 7.37 -1.96 4.51
CA PHE A 191 7.47 -2.73 5.75
C PHE A 191 6.09 -2.89 6.36
N ARG A 192 5.69 -4.13 6.66
CA ARG A 192 4.33 -4.46 7.10
C ARG A 192 4.36 -5.34 8.34
N GLY A 193 3.41 -5.10 9.26
CA GLY A 193 3.05 -6.09 10.26
C GLY A 193 2.16 -7.18 9.68
N THR A 194 2.18 -8.36 10.29
CA THR A 194 1.26 -9.45 9.93
C THR A 194 0.16 -9.62 10.96
N GLY A 195 -1.10 -9.77 10.51
CA GLY A 195 -2.24 -10.10 11.36
C GLY A 195 -2.35 -11.59 11.70
N ARG A 196 -1.41 -12.41 11.23
CA ARG A 196 -1.48 -13.88 11.37
C ARG A 196 -1.08 -14.40 12.76
N PHE A 197 -0.62 -13.52 13.64
CA PHE A 197 -0.45 -13.81 15.07
C PHE A 197 -1.78 -13.75 15.86
N LEU A 198 -2.91 -13.48 15.21
CA LEU A 198 -4.20 -13.51 15.86
C LEU A 198 -4.56 -14.93 16.30
N ASN A 199 -4.93 -15.10 17.57
CA ASN A 199 -5.66 -16.28 18.03
C ASN A 199 -7.14 -16.09 17.67
N HIS A 200 -7.63 -16.87 16.73
CA HIS A 200 -9.03 -16.75 16.27
C HIS A 200 -10.05 -17.23 17.31
N ASP A 201 -9.64 -18.01 18.31
CA ASP A 201 -10.54 -18.49 19.37
C ASP A 201 -10.70 -17.45 20.48
N THR A 202 -9.61 -16.78 20.87
CA THR A 202 -9.63 -15.78 21.95
C THR A 202 -9.68 -14.35 21.43
N LEU A 203 -9.46 -14.12 20.13
CA LEU A 203 -9.31 -12.81 19.48
C LEU A 203 -8.15 -11.98 20.04
N GLU A 204 -7.15 -12.64 20.61
CA GLU A 204 -5.97 -12.02 21.19
C GLU A 204 -4.73 -12.22 20.30
N GLU A 205 -3.75 -11.34 20.42
CA GLU A 205 -2.47 -11.49 19.73
C GLU A 205 -1.63 -12.58 20.42
N LYS A 206 -1.08 -13.48 19.61
CA LYS A 206 -0.04 -14.42 20.04
C LYS A 206 1.32 -13.76 19.86
N GLU A 207 2.21 -13.92 20.82
CA GLU A 207 3.59 -13.43 20.68
C GLU A 207 4.44 -14.34 19.79
N THR A 208 4.05 -15.60 19.62
CA THR A 208 4.84 -16.61 18.89
C THR A 208 3.97 -17.46 17.96
N TRP A 209 4.61 -17.99 16.92
CA TRP A 209 4.04 -18.98 16.00
C TRP A 209 5.01 -20.14 15.84
N ASP A 210 4.53 -21.35 16.10
CA ASP A 210 5.34 -22.57 15.96
C ASP A 210 5.53 -22.91 14.48
N VAL A 211 6.77 -23.15 14.09
CA VAL A 211 7.17 -23.59 12.74
C VAL A 211 7.63 -25.04 12.82
N VAL A 212 6.98 -25.90 12.04
CA VAL A 212 7.25 -27.35 12.03
C VAL A 212 7.64 -27.77 10.61
N PRO A 213 8.92 -27.61 10.25
CA PRO A 213 9.41 -27.96 8.91
C PRO A 213 9.47 -29.49 8.71
N LYS A 214 9.41 -29.93 7.43
CA LYS A 214 9.53 -31.37 7.10
C LYS A 214 10.89 -32.00 7.41
N LYS A 215 11.97 -31.24 7.30
CA LYS A 215 13.36 -31.77 7.31
C LYS A 215 14.33 -30.96 8.18
N GLN A 216 13.84 -30.13 9.05
CA GLN A 216 14.62 -29.29 9.94
C GLN A 216 13.98 -29.30 11.33
N ASP A 217 14.74 -28.92 12.34
CA ASP A 217 14.23 -28.78 13.71
C ASP A 217 13.13 -27.72 13.78
N PRO A 218 12.09 -27.93 14.59
CA PRO A 218 11.06 -26.93 14.84
C PRO A 218 11.66 -25.65 15.46
N TYR A 219 11.09 -24.51 15.13
CA TYR A 219 11.45 -23.22 15.70
C TYR A 219 10.24 -22.32 15.88
N LYS A 220 10.41 -21.16 16.48
CA LYS A 220 9.35 -20.18 16.66
C LYS A 220 9.62 -18.92 15.87
N LEU A 221 8.60 -18.42 15.18
CA LEU A 221 8.57 -17.03 14.75
C LEU A 221 8.02 -16.20 15.90
N GLU A 222 8.59 -15.03 16.12
CA GLU A 222 8.13 -14.09 17.12
C GLU A 222 7.62 -12.82 16.44
N VAL A 223 6.53 -12.24 16.99
CA VAL A 223 6.05 -10.94 16.55
C VAL A 223 7.12 -9.88 16.77
N THR A 224 7.13 -8.85 15.95
CA THR A 224 8.08 -7.73 16.11
C THR A 224 7.88 -7.01 17.45
N THR A 225 8.98 -6.51 18.02
CA THR A 225 8.95 -5.65 19.22
C THR A 225 8.70 -4.18 18.88
N LEU A 226 8.70 -3.82 17.58
CA LEU A 226 8.46 -2.48 17.08
C LEU A 226 6.96 -2.24 16.95
N ASP A 227 6.38 -1.42 17.81
CA ASP A 227 4.93 -1.19 17.88
C ASP A 227 4.33 -0.71 16.56
N GLU A 228 5.07 0.07 15.80
CA GLU A 228 4.65 0.57 14.48
C GLU A 228 4.42 -0.52 13.43
N TYR A 229 5.04 -1.71 13.60
CA TYR A 229 4.88 -2.87 12.73
C TYR A 229 4.03 -3.98 13.37
N ARG A 230 3.47 -3.76 14.55
CA ARG A 230 2.44 -4.65 15.10
C ARG A 230 1.11 -4.44 14.37
N ASN A 231 0.36 -5.53 14.20
CA ASN A 231 -0.91 -5.45 13.48
C ASN A 231 -1.98 -4.74 14.31
N ALA A 232 -2.41 -3.56 13.84
CA ALA A 232 -3.38 -2.75 14.55
C ALA A 232 -4.77 -3.41 14.66
N SER A 233 -5.11 -4.37 13.77
CA SER A 233 -6.39 -5.09 13.86
C SER A 233 -6.45 -6.03 15.06
N THR A 234 -5.34 -6.70 15.40
CA THR A 234 -5.27 -7.54 16.61
C THR A 234 -5.50 -6.72 17.86
N LYS A 235 -4.84 -5.57 17.96
CA LYS A 235 -5.06 -4.63 19.07
C LYS A 235 -6.51 -4.16 19.14
N ARG A 236 -7.10 -3.81 17.99
CA ARG A 236 -8.48 -3.31 17.94
C ARG A 236 -9.51 -4.37 18.33
N LEU A 237 -9.29 -5.64 17.99
CA LEU A 237 -10.15 -6.74 18.45
C LEU A 237 -10.14 -6.87 19.97
N GLY A 238 -8.97 -6.77 20.60
CA GLY A 238 -8.86 -6.73 22.07
C GLY A 238 -9.61 -5.55 22.70
N ASP A 239 -9.58 -4.37 22.07
CA ASP A 239 -10.32 -3.19 22.53
C ASP A 239 -11.83 -3.38 22.35
N LEU A 240 -12.29 -3.98 21.25
CA LEU A 240 -13.70 -4.30 21.04
C LEU A 240 -14.24 -5.26 22.10
N LYS A 241 -13.44 -6.25 22.51
CA LYS A 241 -13.80 -7.17 23.60
C LYS A 241 -14.01 -6.44 24.94
N LYS A 242 -13.25 -5.39 25.21
CA LYS A 242 -13.44 -4.54 26.40
C LYS A 242 -14.67 -3.64 26.29
N GLU A 243 -14.93 -3.11 25.08
CA GLU A 243 -16.07 -2.23 24.78
C GLU A 243 -17.41 -3.00 24.80
N TYR A 244 -17.40 -4.26 24.32
CA TYR A 244 -18.56 -5.14 24.26
C TYR A 244 -18.32 -6.37 25.15
N PRO A 245 -18.90 -6.44 26.35
CA PRO A 245 -18.78 -7.61 27.24
C PRO A 245 -19.25 -8.90 26.57
N ASN A 246 -20.25 -8.80 25.71
CA ASN A 246 -20.66 -9.85 24.79
C ASN A 246 -20.28 -9.45 23.36
N ILE A 247 -19.15 -9.93 22.87
CA ILE A 247 -18.65 -9.58 21.53
C ILE A 247 -19.60 -10.03 20.41
N LYS A 248 -20.48 -11.01 20.66
CA LYS A 248 -21.52 -11.45 19.71
C LYS A 248 -22.47 -10.30 19.39
N GLU A 249 -22.85 -9.46 20.38
CA GLU A 249 -23.72 -8.29 20.16
C GLU A 249 -23.12 -7.31 19.15
N TYR A 250 -21.80 -7.13 19.19
CA TYR A 250 -21.11 -6.33 18.18
C TYR A 250 -21.28 -6.91 16.79
N PHE A 251 -21.03 -8.23 16.61
CA PHE A 251 -21.12 -8.88 15.31
C PHE A 251 -22.56 -9.01 14.80
N ASP A 252 -23.54 -9.07 15.70
CA ASP A 252 -24.96 -9.08 15.32
C ASP A 252 -25.44 -7.71 14.83
N SER A 253 -24.92 -6.63 15.41
CA SER A 253 -25.43 -5.27 15.18
C SER A 253 -24.54 -4.39 14.30
N THR A 254 -23.24 -4.73 14.12
CA THR A 254 -22.34 -3.87 13.37
C THR A 254 -22.77 -3.71 11.90
N PRO A 255 -22.90 -2.48 11.38
CA PRO A 255 -23.14 -2.31 9.95
C PRO A 255 -21.97 -2.87 9.13
N ILE A 256 -22.27 -3.60 8.08
CA ILE A 256 -21.26 -4.15 7.15
C ILE A 256 -21.10 -3.20 5.97
N LYS A 257 -19.88 -2.70 5.77
CA LYS A 257 -19.47 -1.97 4.58
C LYS A 257 -18.42 -2.80 3.85
N CYS A 258 -18.89 -3.62 2.92
CA CYS A 258 -18.03 -4.55 2.19
C CYS A 258 -16.99 -3.82 1.34
N ASP A 259 -15.70 -3.96 1.67
CA ASP A 259 -14.60 -3.32 0.93
C ASP A 259 -14.50 -3.79 -0.52
N ALA A 260 -14.84 -5.05 -0.78
CA ALA A 260 -14.85 -5.59 -2.14
C ALA A 260 -15.95 -4.95 -2.99
N CYS A 261 -17.15 -4.80 -2.42
CA CYS A 261 -18.27 -4.14 -3.09
C CYS A 261 -17.98 -2.64 -3.35
N VAL A 262 -17.48 -1.92 -2.33
CA VAL A 262 -17.11 -0.49 -2.45
C VAL A 262 -15.96 -0.29 -3.43
N GLY A 263 -15.00 -1.22 -3.46
CA GLY A 263 -13.83 -1.19 -4.34
C GLY A 263 -14.08 -1.77 -5.72
N ASN A 264 -15.32 -2.17 -6.07
CA ASN A 264 -15.68 -2.80 -7.34
C ASN A 264 -14.80 -4.00 -7.70
N LYS A 265 -14.46 -4.84 -6.73
CA LYS A 265 -13.53 -5.95 -6.90
C LYS A 265 -14.12 -7.28 -6.49
N VAL A 266 -13.62 -8.35 -7.11
CA VAL A 266 -13.93 -9.75 -6.75
C VAL A 266 -12.69 -10.62 -6.84
N THR A 267 -12.75 -11.80 -6.24
CA THR A 267 -11.69 -12.81 -6.28
C THR A 267 -12.15 -14.02 -7.10
N ILE A 268 -11.28 -14.55 -7.94
CA ILE A 268 -11.48 -15.80 -8.66
C ILE A 268 -10.42 -16.81 -8.19
N THR A 269 -10.87 -17.93 -7.65
CA THR A 269 -9.99 -18.98 -7.10
C THR A 269 -9.33 -19.80 -8.21
N ALA A 270 -8.29 -20.57 -7.87
CA ALA A 270 -7.64 -21.49 -8.80
C ALA A 270 -8.57 -22.63 -9.28
N GLU A 271 -9.69 -22.84 -8.61
CA GLU A 271 -10.75 -23.75 -9.04
C GLU A 271 -11.69 -23.12 -10.07
N GLY A 272 -11.72 -21.80 -10.14
CA GLY A 272 -12.61 -21.03 -11.03
C GLY A 272 -13.83 -20.42 -10.35
N LEU A 273 -13.93 -20.46 -9.03
CA LEU A 273 -15.06 -19.87 -8.30
C LEU A 273 -14.91 -18.35 -8.18
N VAL A 274 -15.94 -17.60 -8.52
CA VAL A 274 -16.03 -16.15 -8.31
C VAL A 274 -16.58 -15.86 -6.93
N LEU A 275 -15.75 -15.30 -6.06
CA LEU A 275 -16.07 -15.02 -4.67
C LEU A 275 -16.00 -13.49 -4.41
N PRO A 276 -16.72 -12.97 -3.39
CA PRO A 276 -16.70 -11.56 -3.06
C PRO A 276 -15.29 -11.06 -2.66
N CYS A 277 -14.52 -11.90 -1.97
CA CYS A 277 -13.17 -11.57 -1.53
C CYS A 277 -12.37 -12.82 -1.14
N ASN A 278 -11.05 -12.64 -0.95
CA ASN A 278 -10.14 -13.71 -0.53
C ASN A 278 -10.44 -14.28 0.87
N PHE A 279 -11.14 -13.57 1.75
CA PHE A 279 -11.54 -14.13 3.06
C PHE A 279 -12.57 -15.26 2.91
N PHE A 280 -13.43 -15.19 1.91
CA PHE A 280 -14.31 -16.32 1.56
C PHE A 280 -13.50 -17.52 1.11
N GLU A 281 -12.48 -17.33 0.30
CA GLU A 281 -11.57 -18.40 -0.12
C GLU A 281 -10.82 -19.02 1.07
N HIS A 282 -10.36 -18.21 2.04
CA HIS A 282 -9.75 -18.75 3.27
C HIS A 282 -10.70 -19.66 4.04
N ASN A 283 -11.97 -19.32 4.13
CA ASN A 283 -12.97 -20.15 4.80
C ASN A 283 -13.25 -21.48 4.06
N LEU A 284 -12.96 -21.55 2.75
CA LEU A 284 -13.14 -22.79 1.99
C LEU A 284 -12.00 -23.80 2.20
N TYR A 285 -10.77 -23.32 2.29
CA TYR A 285 -9.61 -24.20 2.17
C TYR A 285 -8.62 -24.12 3.34
N ASP A 286 -8.61 -23.05 4.13
CA ASP A 286 -7.67 -22.91 5.23
C ASP A 286 -7.98 -23.88 6.36
N ALA A 287 -7.00 -24.73 6.70
CA ALA A 287 -7.14 -25.72 7.76
C ALA A 287 -7.53 -25.12 9.13
N ARG A 288 -7.25 -23.84 9.36
CA ARG A 288 -7.60 -23.12 10.60
C ARG A 288 -9.10 -22.87 10.73
N PHE A 289 -9.82 -22.77 9.60
CA PHE A 289 -11.25 -22.48 9.56
C PHE A 289 -12.09 -23.71 9.18
N LYS A 290 -11.46 -24.70 8.58
CA LYS A 290 -12.12 -25.95 8.18
C LYS A 290 -12.68 -26.67 9.41
N ASN A 291 -13.89 -27.20 9.31
CA ASN A 291 -14.59 -27.90 10.40
C ASN A 291 -14.82 -27.04 11.66
N ARG A 292 -14.92 -25.74 11.52
CA ARG A 292 -15.24 -24.82 12.60
C ARG A 292 -16.49 -24.00 12.27
N LYS A 293 -17.41 -23.95 13.19
CA LYS A 293 -18.57 -23.07 13.13
C LYS A 293 -18.69 -22.22 14.40
N ILE A 294 -19.32 -21.08 14.27
CA ILE A 294 -19.70 -20.27 15.44
C ILE A 294 -20.81 -21.01 16.18
N ASN A 295 -20.68 -21.11 17.51
CA ASN A 295 -21.76 -21.59 18.35
C ASN A 295 -22.76 -20.45 18.60
N PRO A 296 -23.94 -20.46 17.97
CA PRO A 296 -24.89 -19.36 18.06
C PRO A 296 -25.54 -19.24 19.45
N GLY A 297 -25.53 -20.32 20.25
CA GLY A 297 -26.12 -20.33 21.59
C GLY A 297 -25.19 -19.87 22.70
N ALA A 298 -23.93 -19.54 22.42
CA ALA A 298 -22.99 -19.04 23.41
C ALA A 298 -23.12 -17.53 23.62
N ASN A 299 -23.00 -17.08 24.84
CA ASN A 299 -22.99 -15.64 25.17
C ASN A 299 -21.68 -14.94 24.71
N ASP A 300 -20.69 -15.71 24.31
CA ASP A 300 -19.44 -15.22 23.72
C ASP A 300 -19.17 -15.99 22.40
N LEU A 301 -18.29 -15.46 21.54
CA LEU A 301 -17.89 -16.15 20.33
C LEU A 301 -17.06 -17.38 20.68
N HIS A 302 -17.66 -18.54 20.56
CA HIS A 302 -16.98 -19.83 20.65
C HIS A 302 -17.07 -20.55 19.32
N PHE A 303 -15.92 -20.98 18.82
CA PHE A 303 -15.87 -21.88 17.69
C PHE A 303 -15.98 -23.33 18.18
N VAL A 304 -16.88 -24.06 17.58
CA VAL A 304 -17.09 -25.50 17.86
C VAL A 304 -16.84 -26.31 16.59
N ASP A 305 -16.65 -27.61 16.73
CA ASP A 305 -16.56 -28.52 15.60
C ASP A 305 -17.84 -28.48 14.76
N GLY A 306 -17.68 -28.38 13.46
CA GLY A 306 -18.81 -28.38 12.54
C GLY A 306 -18.45 -27.77 11.20
N LYS A 307 -19.41 -27.74 10.29
CA LYS A 307 -19.19 -27.18 8.96
C LYS A 307 -19.07 -25.65 9.03
N ASN A 308 -18.10 -25.13 8.32
CA ASN A 308 -17.90 -23.69 8.20
C ASN A 308 -19.08 -23.04 7.47
N GLN A 309 -19.64 -21.97 8.03
CA GLN A 309 -20.80 -21.26 7.49
C GLN A 309 -20.57 -20.74 6.05
N VAL A 310 -19.40 -20.19 5.78
CA VAL A 310 -19.06 -19.68 4.44
C VAL A 310 -18.92 -20.83 3.46
N GLU A 311 -18.32 -21.95 3.89
CA GLU A 311 -18.20 -23.14 3.07
C GLU A 311 -19.57 -23.71 2.70
N GLU A 312 -20.49 -23.83 3.66
CA GLU A 312 -21.87 -24.29 3.38
C GLU A 312 -22.59 -23.35 2.43
N PHE A 313 -22.45 -22.05 2.65
CA PHE A 313 -23.05 -21.02 1.80
C PHE A 313 -22.52 -21.06 0.36
N VAL A 314 -21.21 -21.12 0.17
CA VAL A 314 -20.60 -21.20 -1.17
C VAL A 314 -20.94 -22.53 -1.85
N ASN A 315 -20.89 -23.65 -1.14
CA ASN A 315 -21.18 -24.97 -1.73
C ASN A 315 -22.62 -25.08 -2.25
N LYS A 316 -23.57 -24.40 -1.60
CA LYS A 316 -24.96 -24.32 -2.08
C LYS A 316 -25.07 -23.64 -3.45
N HIS A 317 -24.16 -22.73 -3.77
CA HIS A 317 -24.15 -21.93 -5.00
C HIS A 317 -22.98 -22.25 -5.94
N ARG A 318 -22.21 -23.30 -5.63
CA ARG A 318 -20.90 -23.58 -6.25
C ARG A 318 -20.96 -23.61 -7.78
N THR A 319 -21.96 -24.28 -8.35
CA THR A 319 -22.13 -24.39 -9.82
C THR A 319 -22.43 -23.05 -10.46
N GLU A 320 -23.17 -22.17 -9.77
CA GLU A 320 -23.51 -20.83 -10.26
C GLU A 320 -22.30 -19.91 -10.31
N LEU A 321 -21.29 -20.15 -9.44
CA LEU A 321 -20.12 -19.30 -9.26
C LEU A 321 -18.92 -19.68 -10.14
N ASP A 322 -18.99 -20.80 -10.85
CA ASP A 322 -17.86 -21.41 -11.56
C ASP A 322 -17.70 -20.85 -12.98
N ILE A 323 -16.57 -20.16 -13.27
CA ILE A 323 -16.23 -19.69 -14.62
C ILE A 323 -15.93 -20.80 -15.61
N ASN A 324 -15.71 -22.03 -15.14
CA ASN A 324 -15.49 -23.16 -16.05
C ASN A 324 -16.78 -23.57 -16.79
N VAL A 325 -17.94 -23.18 -16.27
CA VAL A 325 -19.25 -23.53 -16.86
C VAL A 325 -20.13 -22.32 -17.15
N ASN A 326 -19.90 -21.17 -16.50
CA ASN A 326 -20.70 -19.97 -16.63
C ASN A 326 -19.90 -18.78 -17.18
N THR A 327 -20.59 -17.80 -17.75
CA THR A 327 -20.01 -16.49 -18.06
C THR A 327 -19.95 -15.63 -16.80
N LEU A 328 -19.02 -14.70 -16.72
CA LEU A 328 -18.97 -13.76 -15.58
C LEU A 328 -20.29 -12.97 -15.44
N GLU A 329 -20.91 -12.56 -16.54
CA GLU A 329 -22.19 -11.86 -16.50
C GLU A 329 -23.30 -12.69 -15.85
N SER A 330 -23.43 -13.98 -16.22
CA SER A 330 -24.42 -14.87 -15.59
C SER A 330 -24.12 -15.14 -14.12
N ILE A 331 -22.86 -15.23 -13.72
CA ILE A 331 -22.46 -15.39 -12.33
C ILE A 331 -22.96 -14.21 -11.49
N PHE A 332 -22.79 -12.97 -11.94
CA PHE A 332 -23.24 -11.80 -11.20
C PHE A 332 -24.76 -11.63 -11.14
N THR A 333 -25.51 -12.32 -11.99
CA THR A 333 -26.98 -12.36 -11.92
C THR A 333 -27.51 -13.51 -11.04
N SER A 334 -26.63 -14.35 -10.50
CA SER A 334 -27.02 -15.48 -9.64
C SER A 334 -27.60 -15.01 -8.30
N ASN A 335 -28.39 -15.89 -7.66
CA ASN A 335 -28.99 -15.57 -6.37
C ASN A 335 -27.98 -15.50 -5.21
N PHE A 336 -26.75 -15.94 -5.41
CA PHE A 336 -25.66 -15.88 -4.43
C PHE A 336 -25.47 -14.44 -3.90
N TRP A 337 -25.32 -13.47 -4.79
CA TRP A 337 -25.01 -12.08 -4.42
C TRP A 337 -26.13 -11.43 -3.63
N HIS A 338 -27.38 -11.64 -4.06
CA HIS A 338 -28.53 -11.13 -3.33
C HIS A 338 -28.65 -11.76 -1.93
N THR A 339 -28.44 -13.07 -1.82
CA THR A 339 -28.51 -13.79 -0.55
C THR A 339 -27.39 -13.33 0.40
N LEU A 340 -26.17 -13.12 -0.14
CA LEU A 340 -25.05 -12.60 0.63
C LEU A 340 -25.37 -11.23 1.23
N GLU A 341 -25.80 -10.28 0.41
CA GLU A 341 -26.11 -8.91 0.87
C GLU A 341 -27.29 -8.86 1.83
N THR A 342 -28.30 -9.68 1.60
CA THR A 342 -29.45 -9.82 2.51
C THR A 342 -29.02 -10.34 3.88
N SER A 343 -28.00 -11.19 3.93
CA SER A 343 -27.46 -11.73 5.19
C SER A 343 -26.88 -10.65 6.10
N TRP A 344 -26.41 -9.53 5.54
CA TRP A 344 -25.77 -8.45 6.32
C TRP A 344 -26.70 -7.74 7.29
N ASN A 345 -28.03 -7.80 7.05
CA ASN A 345 -29.06 -7.18 7.88
C ASN A 345 -29.67 -8.15 8.91
N LYS A 346 -29.13 -9.37 9.02
CA LYS A 346 -29.56 -10.39 9.97
C LYS A 346 -28.65 -10.40 11.20
N THR A 347 -29.06 -11.13 12.23
CA THR A 347 -28.17 -11.58 13.31
C THR A 347 -27.44 -12.86 12.94
N LEU A 348 -26.40 -13.24 13.68
CA LEU A 348 -25.69 -14.51 13.47
C LEU A 348 -26.64 -15.72 13.57
N ASP A 349 -27.58 -15.69 14.49
CA ASP A 349 -28.58 -16.74 14.69
C ASP A 349 -29.57 -16.85 13.52
N GLU A 350 -29.82 -15.75 12.81
CA GLU A 350 -30.69 -15.69 11.63
C GLU A 350 -29.96 -15.94 10.30
N GLY A 351 -28.66 -16.25 10.36
CA GLY A 351 -27.83 -16.58 9.19
C GLY A 351 -27.05 -15.41 8.60
N ARG A 352 -26.70 -14.41 9.42
CA ARG A 352 -25.69 -13.41 9.07
C ARG A 352 -24.36 -14.10 8.81
N ILE A 353 -23.71 -13.75 7.71
CA ILE A 353 -22.37 -14.27 7.42
C ILE A 353 -21.36 -13.60 8.37
N PHE A 354 -20.85 -14.38 9.32
CA PHE A 354 -19.90 -13.91 10.33
C PHE A 354 -18.65 -13.28 9.71
N GLU A 355 -18.08 -13.92 8.69
CA GLU A 355 -16.86 -13.43 8.02
C GLU A 355 -17.04 -11.99 7.50
N CYS A 356 -18.22 -11.65 7.00
CA CYS A 356 -18.52 -10.27 6.56
C CYS A 356 -18.56 -9.29 7.73
N ALA A 357 -19.17 -9.68 8.87
CA ALA A 357 -19.21 -8.85 10.06
C ALA A 357 -17.83 -8.72 10.73
N PHE A 358 -17.03 -9.79 10.72
CA PHE A 358 -15.68 -9.85 11.26
C PHE A 358 -14.71 -8.99 10.44
N THR A 359 -14.73 -9.13 9.12
CA THR A 359 -13.79 -8.44 8.23
C THR A 359 -14.23 -7.03 7.87
N CYS A 360 -15.53 -6.82 7.61
CA CYS A 360 -16.08 -5.59 7.05
C CYS A 360 -17.05 -4.86 7.99
N GLY A 361 -17.15 -5.24 9.27
CA GLY A 361 -17.86 -4.47 10.29
C GLY A 361 -17.23 -3.09 10.44
N GLN A 362 -18.05 -2.02 10.43
CA GLN A 362 -17.55 -0.63 10.30
C GLN A 362 -16.47 -0.22 11.31
N LYS A 363 -16.52 -0.75 12.53
CA LYS A 363 -15.47 -0.46 13.53
C LYS A 363 -14.16 -1.20 13.28
N LEU A 364 -14.20 -2.34 12.56
CA LEU A 364 -13.00 -3.11 12.18
C LEU A 364 -12.41 -2.65 10.86
N THR A 365 -13.23 -2.32 9.86
CA THR A 365 -12.77 -1.93 8.51
C THR A 365 -11.79 -0.77 8.54
N LYS A 366 -11.96 0.19 9.44
CA LYS A 366 -10.98 1.29 9.63
C LYS A 366 -9.60 0.82 10.09
N VAL A 367 -9.51 -0.41 10.56
CA VAL A 367 -8.28 -1.02 11.11
C VAL A 367 -7.67 -2.01 10.12
N TRP A 368 -8.50 -2.71 9.33
CA TRP A 368 -8.04 -3.64 8.29
C TRP A 368 -7.47 -2.97 7.04
N ASP A 369 -7.68 -1.68 6.87
CA ASP A 369 -7.06 -0.93 5.79
C ASP A 369 -5.55 -0.80 6.06
N GLN A 370 -4.84 -1.90 5.82
CA GLN A 370 -3.38 -1.96 5.94
C GLN A 370 -2.69 -0.92 5.05
N ASN A 371 -3.36 -0.44 4.00
CA ASN A 371 -2.85 0.63 3.15
C ASN A 371 -3.00 2.02 3.81
N LYS A 372 -3.99 2.21 4.69
CA LYS A 372 -4.14 3.44 5.51
C LYS A 372 -3.32 3.42 6.79
N LEU A 373 -2.93 2.23 7.28
CA LEU A 373 -2.08 2.07 8.46
C LEU A 373 -0.59 2.03 8.13
N MET A 374 -0.24 2.04 6.85
CA MET A 374 1.14 2.31 6.47
C MET A 374 1.40 3.79 6.75
N LYS A 375 1.88 4.11 7.97
CA LYS A 375 2.74 5.27 8.12
C LYS A 375 3.74 5.18 6.97
N SER A 376 3.88 6.26 6.24
CA SER A 376 4.85 6.36 5.16
C SER A 376 6.16 5.76 5.65
N THR A 377 6.64 4.71 4.97
CA THR A 377 7.97 4.15 5.24
C THR A 377 9.06 5.08 4.75
N TYR A 378 8.67 6.21 4.14
CA TYR A 378 9.56 7.25 3.70
C TYR A 378 10.05 8.08 4.87
N ARG A 379 11.34 8.30 4.93
CA ARG A 379 11.95 9.22 5.89
C ARG A 379 11.91 10.63 5.32
N TYR A 380 11.40 11.54 6.11
CA TYR A 380 11.25 12.94 5.73
C TYR A 380 12.29 13.79 6.45
N TYR A 381 12.82 14.76 5.73
CA TYR A 381 13.65 15.84 6.29
C TYR A 381 13.04 17.20 5.93
N ILE A 382 12.86 18.05 6.92
CA ILE A 382 12.15 19.33 6.77
C ILE A 382 13.03 20.48 7.25
N THR A 383 13.20 21.50 6.43
CA THR A 383 13.84 22.74 6.88
C THR A 383 12.80 23.67 7.52
N GLY A 384 13.17 24.30 8.64
CA GLY A 384 12.25 25.16 9.41
C GLY A 384 11.21 24.37 10.20
N ASP A 385 11.62 23.27 10.82
CA ASP A 385 10.80 22.23 11.49
C ASP A 385 10.22 22.64 12.85
N ASN A 386 10.56 23.78 13.41
CA ASN A 386 10.26 24.15 14.79
C ASN A 386 9.11 25.16 14.98
N ARG A 387 8.49 25.64 13.90
CA ARG A 387 7.34 26.55 13.96
C ARG A 387 6.47 26.51 12.69
N GLY A 388 5.22 26.96 12.83
CA GLY A 388 4.27 27.09 11.71
C GLY A 388 4.12 25.81 10.91
N LEU A 389 4.04 25.93 9.59
CA LEU A 389 3.87 24.79 8.68
C LEU A 389 4.94 23.70 8.89
N GLY A 390 6.21 24.09 9.03
CA GLY A 390 7.30 23.12 9.20
C GLY A 390 7.14 22.26 10.46
N LEU A 391 6.70 22.84 11.58
CA LEU A 391 6.42 22.12 12.82
C LEU A 391 5.25 21.12 12.64
N ASP A 392 4.19 21.54 11.97
CA ASP A 392 3.02 20.69 11.77
C ASP A 392 3.33 19.54 10.81
N LEU A 393 4.08 19.81 9.73
CA LEU A 393 4.58 18.76 8.82
C LEU A 393 5.53 17.79 9.54
N SER A 394 6.43 18.33 10.40
CA SER A 394 7.38 17.51 11.15
C SER A 394 6.66 16.53 12.09
N LYS A 395 5.61 16.99 12.77
CA LYS A 395 4.75 16.15 13.62
C LYS A 395 3.95 15.12 12.80
N HIS A 396 3.39 15.55 11.66
CA HIS A 396 2.57 14.68 10.80
C HIS A 396 3.37 13.51 10.26
N PHE A 397 4.58 13.77 9.75
CA PHE A 397 5.44 12.77 9.14
C PHE A 397 6.40 12.08 10.13
N ASN A 398 6.45 12.51 11.38
CA ASN A 398 7.51 12.14 12.32
C ASN A 398 8.89 12.36 11.69
N ALA A 399 9.08 13.55 11.12
CA ALA A 399 10.23 13.90 10.31
C ALA A 399 11.38 14.43 11.14
N ASP A 400 12.60 14.14 10.71
CA ASP A 400 13.77 14.88 11.16
C ASP A 400 13.84 16.25 10.45
N GLY A 401 14.57 17.19 11.02
CA GLY A 401 14.62 18.51 10.42
C GLY A 401 15.74 19.40 10.93
N SER A 402 15.75 20.59 10.38
CA SER A 402 16.71 21.64 10.73
C SER A 402 16.07 23.00 10.84
N SER A 403 16.48 23.74 11.85
CA SER A 403 16.06 25.13 12.09
C SER A 403 17.14 25.90 12.82
N ARG A 404 17.04 27.22 12.83
CA ARG A 404 18.00 28.05 13.57
C ARG A 404 18.05 27.73 15.07
N SER A 405 16.93 27.35 15.66
CA SER A 405 16.88 26.94 17.08
C SER A 405 17.60 25.62 17.35
N THR A 406 17.78 24.76 16.34
CA THR A 406 18.57 23.52 16.42
C THR A 406 20.01 23.70 15.95
N GLY A 407 20.43 24.95 15.68
CA GLY A 407 21.80 25.29 15.25
C GLY A 407 22.03 25.23 13.73
N PHE A 408 20.99 24.95 12.93
CA PHE A 408 21.10 24.85 11.47
C PHE A 408 20.37 26.00 10.78
N ASP A 409 21.13 26.87 10.18
CA ASP A 409 20.63 28.00 9.39
C ASP A 409 20.82 27.70 7.89
N ILE A 410 19.75 27.76 7.11
CA ILE A 410 19.79 27.48 5.65
C ILE A 410 20.67 28.49 4.88
N THR A 411 21.08 29.60 5.49
CA THR A 411 22.00 30.55 4.88
C THR A 411 23.47 30.23 5.19
N LYS A 412 23.76 29.46 6.23
CA LYS A 412 25.11 29.21 6.75
C LYS A 412 25.52 27.73 6.67
N ASN A 413 24.55 26.82 6.92
CA ASN A 413 24.82 25.39 7.08
C ASN A 413 24.32 24.56 5.87
N ILE A 414 24.42 25.12 4.66
CA ILE A 414 23.92 24.43 3.44
C ILE A 414 24.56 23.05 3.28
N ASN A 415 25.87 22.93 3.48
CA ASN A 415 26.57 21.67 3.26
C ASN A 415 26.12 20.58 4.24
N GLU A 416 25.97 20.93 5.51
CA GLU A 416 25.53 20.00 6.56
C GLU A 416 24.07 19.53 6.30
N ILE A 417 23.20 20.43 5.85
CA ILE A 417 21.81 20.11 5.49
C ILE A 417 21.79 19.20 4.25
N VAL A 418 22.63 19.49 3.25
CA VAL A 418 22.76 18.68 2.04
C VAL A 418 23.26 17.27 2.39
N ASP A 419 24.27 17.13 3.23
CA ASP A 419 24.80 15.85 3.66
C ASP A 419 23.77 15.07 4.52
N ALA A 420 23.02 15.75 5.38
CA ALA A 420 21.90 15.14 6.08
C ALA A 420 20.82 14.62 5.10
N SER A 421 20.47 15.41 4.08
CA SER A 421 19.37 15.10 3.13
C SER A 421 19.55 13.78 2.38
N ILE A 422 20.77 13.29 2.20
CA ILE A 422 21.03 12.04 1.46
C ILE A 422 20.47 10.80 2.16
N HIS A 423 20.24 10.89 3.47
CA HIS A 423 19.71 9.79 4.28
C HIS A 423 18.18 9.71 4.30
N TYR A 424 17.48 10.65 3.64
CA TYR A 424 16.02 10.76 3.64
C TYR A 424 15.44 10.56 2.24
N ASP A 425 14.23 10.04 2.16
CA ASP A 425 13.54 9.73 0.91
C ASP A 425 12.79 10.96 0.36
N VAL A 426 12.36 11.82 1.28
CA VAL A 426 11.60 13.04 1.00
C VAL A 426 12.27 14.22 1.69
N PHE A 427 12.57 15.24 0.92
CA PHE A 427 13.12 16.52 1.42
C PHE A 427 12.11 17.63 1.22
N ILE A 428 11.74 18.34 2.30
CA ILE A 428 10.80 19.47 2.25
C ILE A 428 11.56 20.76 2.53
N ASN A 429 11.75 21.53 1.47
CA ASN A 429 12.40 22.84 1.49
C ASN A 429 11.38 23.90 1.91
N ASN A 430 11.14 24.01 3.22
CA ASN A 430 10.13 24.88 3.80
C ASN A 430 10.69 26.15 4.44
N ALA A 431 11.89 26.08 5.06
CA ALA A 431 12.45 27.24 5.77
C ALA A 431 12.57 28.46 4.87
N PHE A 432 12.04 29.57 5.36
CA PHE A 432 12.22 30.89 4.77
C PHE A 432 12.75 31.85 5.85
N ASP A 433 13.78 32.60 5.53
CA ASP A 433 14.27 33.65 6.40
C ASP A 433 13.36 34.88 6.27
N GLY A 434 12.85 35.41 7.39
CA GLY A 434 11.95 36.57 7.43
C GLY A 434 12.55 37.80 6.74
N PRO A 435 11.94 39.01 6.80
CA PRO A 435 12.35 40.13 5.99
C PRO A 435 13.88 40.25 6.05
N PRO A 436 14.54 40.11 4.91
CA PRO A 436 15.97 39.87 4.89
C PRO A 436 16.70 41.22 5.04
N ASP A 437 17.52 41.31 6.05
CA ASP A 437 18.47 42.40 6.16
C ASP A 437 19.61 42.29 5.14
N THR A 438 19.64 41.18 4.36
CA THR A 438 20.69 40.93 3.37
C THR A 438 20.13 40.19 2.14
N GLU A 439 20.63 40.54 0.96
CA GLU A 439 20.34 39.98 -0.35
C GLU A 439 20.48 38.45 -0.41
N TRP A 440 21.35 37.88 0.44
CA TRP A 440 21.61 36.44 0.53
C TRP A 440 20.49 35.61 1.16
N ALA A 441 19.78 36.16 2.14
CA ALA A 441 18.71 35.45 2.83
C ALA A 441 17.52 35.18 1.90
N CYS A 442 17.28 36.02 0.91
CA CYS A 442 16.21 35.89 -0.07
C CYS A 442 16.34 34.65 -0.94
N TYR A 443 17.56 34.28 -1.29
CA TYR A 443 17.82 33.14 -2.17
C TYR A 443 18.20 31.86 -1.43
N ALA A 444 18.12 31.84 -0.10
CA ALA A 444 18.55 30.70 0.70
C ALA A 444 17.88 29.38 0.30
N GLN A 445 16.56 29.39 0.04
CA GLN A 445 15.84 28.21 -0.45
C GLN A 445 16.30 27.77 -1.84
N VAL A 446 16.59 28.72 -2.74
CA VAL A 446 17.07 28.44 -4.09
C VAL A 446 18.47 27.84 -4.04
N ASN A 447 19.36 28.43 -3.25
CA ASN A 447 20.73 27.97 -3.08
C ASN A 447 20.75 26.55 -2.48
N LEU A 448 19.90 26.30 -1.49
CA LEU A 448 19.75 24.98 -0.87
C LEU A 448 19.21 23.95 -1.89
N LEU A 449 18.16 24.28 -2.65
CA LEU A 449 17.62 23.43 -3.70
C LEU A 449 18.70 23.06 -4.72
N GLN A 450 19.47 24.03 -5.19
CA GLN A 450 20.54 23.79 -6.18
C GLN A 450 21.65 22.90 -5.60
N ALA A 451 22.03 23.08 -4.35
CA ALA A 451 23.05 22.27 -3.68
C ALA A 451 22.57 20.82 -3.49
N ILE A 452 21.33 20.62 -3.04
CA ILE A 452 20.71 19.29 -2.92
C ILE A 452 20.58 18.62 -4.29
N TYR A 453 20.08 19.35 -5.30
CA TYR A 453 19.98 18.86 -6.67
C TYR A 453 21.33 18.33 -7.17
N LYS A 454 22.39 19.12 -7.02
CA LYS A 454 23.74 18.74 -7.44
C LYS A 454 24.23 17.50 -6.71
N ARG A 455 24.04 17.43 -5.39
CA ARG A 455 24.46 16.29 -4.55
C ARG A 455 23.69 15.02 -4.87
N TRP A 456 22.36 15.10 -4.94
CA TRP A 456 21.49 13.97 -5.24
C TRP A 456 21.72 13.44 -6.65
N LYS A 457 21.96 14.33 -7.63
CA LYS A 457 22.34 13.94 -8.99
C LYS A 457 23.67 13.18 -9.01
N GLN A 458 24.68 13.68 -8.30
CA GLN A 458 26.02 13.08 -8.23
C GLN A 458 25.98 11.64 -7.69
N ILE A 459 25.16 11.38 -6.68
CA ILE A 459 25.06 10.04 -6.04
C ILE A 459 23.96 9.17 -6.64
N GLY A 460 23.25 9.64 -7.68
CA GLY A 460 22.14 8.88 -8.29
C GLY A 460 20.95 8.66 -7.35
N LYS A 461 20.72 9.57 -6.41
CA LYS A 461 19.66 9.48 -5.40
C LYS A 461 18.29 9.32 -6.03
N VAL A 462 17.48 8.41 -5.48
CA VAL A 462 16.03 8.32 -5.73
C VAL A 462 15.32 8.99 -4.56
N GLY A 463 14.32 9.82 -4.84
CA GLY A 463 13.58 10.51 -3.78
C GLY A 463 12.68 11.62 -4.31
N TRP A 464 12.18 12.45 -3.41
CA TRP A 464 11.31 13.57 -3.77
C TRP A 464 11.68 14.85 -3.01
N ILE A 465 11.77 15.96 -3.72
CA ILE A 465 11.97 17.29 -3.15
C ILE A 465 10.68 18.10 -3.29
N PHE A 466 10.10 18.52 -2.18
CA PHE A 466 9.00 19.47 -2.17
C PHE A 466 9.52 20.85 -1.80
N ASN A 467 9.23 21.83 -2.64
CA ASN A 467 9.55 23.23 -2.36
C ASN A 467 8.27 23.97 -1.98
N ILE A 468 8.30 24.70 -0.88
CA ILE A 468 7.17 25.53 -0.44
C ILE A 468 7.33 26.94 -1.02
N GLY A 469 6.54 27.20 -2.05
CA GLY A 469 6.42 28.50 -2.73
C GLY A 469 5.46 29.46 -2.04
N SER A 470 4.87 30.35 -2.82
CA SER A 470 3.80 31.26 -2.39
C SER A 470 3.03 31.79 -3.60
N ILE A 471 1.72 31.97 -3.49
CA ILE A 471 0.91 32.58 -4.54
C ILE A 471 1.35 34.06 -4.82
N GLY A 472 1.98 34.69 -3.84
CA GLY A 472 2.52 36.02 -3.99
C GLY A 472 3.50 36.18 -5.16
N GLU A 473 4.14 35.09 -5.62
CA GLU A 473 4.99 35.09 -6.81
C GLU A 473 4.24 35.38 -8.12
N LYS A 474 2.93 35.10 -8.14
CA LYS A 474 2.06 35.26 -9.31
C LYS A 474 1.29 36.58 -9.33
N SER A 475 1.37 37.35 -8.26
CA SER A 475 0.66 38.62 -8.14
C SER A 475 1.33 39.71 -8.96
N ILE A 476 0.59 40.28 -9.91
CA ILE A 476 1.02 41.40 -10.75
C ILE A 476 0.62 42.77 -10.12
N VAL A 477 -0.15 42.75 -9.03
CA VAL A 477 -0.70 43.94 -8.40
C VAL A 477 0.39 44.74 -7.66
N ALA A 478 0.36 46.04 -7.80
CA ALA A 478 1.32 47.00 -7.28
C ALA A 478 1.76 46.74 -5.83
N PRO A 479 3.02 46.71 -5.60
CA PRO A 479 3.61 46.11 -4.43
C PRO A 479 3.73 47.07 -3.26
N ASP A 480 3.57 46.49 -2.08
CA ASP A 480 4.28 47.00 -0.93
C ASP A 480 5.79 46.71 -1.15
N PRO A 481 6.66 47.70 -1.17
CA PRO A 481 8.10 47.55 -1.39
C PRO A 481 8.76 46.55 -0.43
N GLU A 482 8.23 46.40 0.79
CA GLU A 482 8.72 45.44 1.78
C GLU A 482 8.56 43.97 1.36
N PHE A 483 7.62 43.64 0.44
CA PHE A 483 7.38 42.29 -0.05
C PHE A 483 7.99 42.00 -1.42
N GLU A 484 8.63 42.96 -2.08
CA GLU A 484 9.19 42.76 -3.41
C GLU A 484 10.30 41.70 -3.41
N THR A 485 11.22 41.78 -2.47
CA THR A 485 12.33 40.86 -2.32
C THR A 485 11.82 39.41 -2.04
N TYR A 486 10.77 39.27 -1.21
CA TYR A 486 10.12 37.99 -0.96
C TYR A 486 9.53 37.39 -2.24
N ARG A 487 8.83 38.18 -3.04
CA ARG A 487 8.23 37.73 -4.31
C ARG A 487 9.29 37.32 -5.31
N VAL A 488 10.36 38.06 -5.46
CA VAL A 488 11.49 37.75 -6.34
C VAL A 488 12.12 36.39 -5.90
N ALA A 489 12.36 36.22 -4.61
CA ALA A 489 12.91 34.96 -4.07
C ALA A 489 11.99 33.76 -4.33
N LYS A 490 10.67 33.93 -4.14
CA LYS A 490 9.70 32.84 -4.40
C LYS A 490 9.55 32.58 -5.90
N SER A 491 9.60 33.57 -6.76
CA SER A 491 9.64 33.41 -8.23
C SER A 491 10.89 32.67 -8.69
N ALA A 492 12.05 32.99 -8.10
CA ALA A 492 13.30 32.29 -8.37
C ALA A 492 13.23 30.81 -7.93
N LEU A 493 12.62 30.52 -6.76
CA LEU A 493 12.40 29.16 -6.28
C LEU A 493 11.46 28.37 -7.22
N SER A 494 10.38 29.01 -7.68
CA SER A 494 9.44 28.43 -8.64
C SER A 494 10.16 28.03 -9.93
N HIS A 495 10.95 28.96 -10.50
CA HIS A 495 11.71 28.68 -11.71
C HIS A 495 12.74 27.55 -11.53
N ALA A 496 13.51 27.57 -10.44
CA ALA A 496 14.49 26.53 -10.13
C ALA A 496 13.82 25.15 -9.92
N SER A 497 12.67 25.10 -9.24
CA SER A 497 11.90 23.89 -9.03
C SER A 497 11.45 23.26 -10.37
N LYS A 498 10.92 24.08 -11.28
CA LYS A 498 10.50 23.65 -12.63
C LYS A 498 11.66 23.14 -13.46
N GLN A 499 12.84 23.75 -13.39
CA GLN A 499 14.05 23.25 -14.04
C GLN A 499 14.45 21.87 -13.52
N CYS A 500 14.39 21.66 -12.20
CA CYS A 500 14.64 20.34 -11.61
C CYS A 500 13.64 19.28 -12.11
N THR A 501 12.36 19.64 -12.20
CA THR A 501 11.31 18.75 -12.73
C THR A 501 11.55 18.41 -14.20
N GLN A 502 12.00 19.35 -15.03
CA GLN A 502 12.37 19.07 -16.41
C GLN A 502 13.55 18.07 -16.51
N SER A 503 14.52 18.19 -15.61
CA SER A 503 15.63 17.22 -15.54
C SER A 503 15.15 15.81 -15.25
N PHE A 504 14.14 15.63 -14.39
CA PHE A 504 13.50 14.34 -14.17
C PHE A 504 12.75 13.83 -15.41
N LYS A 505 11.96 14.69 -16.06
CA LYS A 505 11.24 14.34 -17.30
C LYS A 505 12.19 13.92 -18.43
N GLN A 506 13.41 14.43 -18.44
CA GLN A 506 14.46 14.09 -19.40
C GLN A 506 15.35 12.91 -18.96
N ASN A 507 15.00 12.22 -17.88
CA ASN A 507 15.76 11.13 -17.27
C ASN A 507 17.22 11.49 -16.88
N LEU A 508 17.50 12.76 -16.62
CA LEU A 508 18.83 13.24 -16.20
C LEU A 508 19.07 13.04 -14.70
N VAL A 509 18.01 12.86 -13.93
CA VAL A 509 18.01 12.59 -12.48
C VAL A 509 16.93 11.56 -12.12
N LYS A 510 17.10 10.87 -10.99
CA LYS A 510 16.17 9.83 -10.50
C LYS A 510 15.24 10.33 -9.38
N PHE A 511 15.35 11.58 -8.97
CA PHE A 511 14.50 12.19 -7.95
C PHE A 511 13.53 13.18 -8.58
N LYS A 512 12.35 13.29 -7.96
CA LYS A 512 11.28 14.19 -8.38
C LYS A 512 11.37 15.50 -7.64
N THR A 513 10.81 16.55 -8.24
CA THR A 513 10.70 17.87 -7.60
C THR A 513 9.30 18.42 -7.84
N THR A 514 8.63 18.86 -6.78
CA THR A 514 7.30 19.46 -6.84
C THR A 514 7.31 20.80 -6.11
N LEU A 515 6.73 21.81 -6.73
CA LEU A 515 6.46 23.10 -6.10
C LEU A 515 5.04 23.11 -5.52
N ILE A 516 4.90 23.41 -4.25
CA ILE A 516 3.61 23.67 -3.60
C ILE A 516 3.49 25.18 -3.41
N THR A 517 2.51 25.78 -4.06
CA THR A 517 2.26 27.23 -4.07
C THR A 517 0.98 27.55 -3.30
N PRO A 518 1.04 27.64 -1.97
CA PRO A 518 -0.13 27.97 -1.16
C PRO A 518 -0.47 29.46 -1.26
N ASP A 519 -1.75 29.78 -1.19
CA ASP A 519 -2.24 31.14 -1.01
C ASP A 519 -1.88 31.62 0.42
N ARG A 520 -2.75 31.33 1.36
CA ARG A 520 -2.54 31.70 2.76
C ARG A 520 -2.62 30.45 3.61
N ILE A 521 -1.56 30.18 4.37
CA ILE A 521 -1.52 29.00 5.24
C ILE A 521 -2.02 29.40 6.62
N ASP A 522 -2.93 28.61 7.19
CA ASP A 522 -3.44 28.80 8.55
C ASP A 522 -2.39 28.38 9.59
N THR A 523 -1.63 29.34 10.08
CA THR A 523 -0.62 29.19 11.11
C THR A 523 -0.74 30.28 12.17
N PRO A 524 -0.21 30.09 13.39
CA PRO A 524 -0.19 31.15 14.40
C PRO A 524 0.43 32.45 13.89
N LEU A 525 1.48 32.37 13.07
CA LEU A 525 2.12 33.55 12.48
C LEU A 525 1.20 34.27 11.47
N SER A 526 0.46 33.51 10.66
CA SER A 526 -0.49 34.10 9.71
C SER A 526 -1.65 34.79 10.43
N ARG A 527 -2.17 34.16 11.49
CA ARG A 527 -3.27 34.69 12.33
C ARG A 527 -2.89 35.96 13.09
N SER A 528 -1.62 36.18 13.37
CA SER A 528 -1.14 37.37 14.07
C SER A 528 -0.95 38.59 13.17
N ARG A 529 -1.19 38.47 11.85
CA ARG A 529 -1.04 39.58 10.89
C ARG A 529 -2.34 40.36 10.72
N ASP A 530 -2.26 41.67 10.58
CA ASP A 530 -3.41 42.56 10.34
C ASP A 530 -4.19 42.19 9.06
N SER A 531 -3.50 41.56 8.08
CA SER A 531 -4.10 41.08 6.83
C SER A 531 -4.84 39.76 6.96
N TRP A 532 -4.95 39.17 8.15
CA TRP A 532 -5.65 37.90 8.34
C TRP A 532 -7.18 38.07 8.23
N THR A 533 -7.80 37.31 7.33
CA THR A 533 -9.24 37.40 7.02
C THR A 533 -10.06 36.28 7.66
N GLY A 534 -9.45 35.48 8.53
CA GLY A 534 -10.14 34.36 9.20
C GLY A 534 -10.01 33.01 8.48
N ASN A 535 -9.68 33.01 7.17
CA ASN A 535 -9.58 31.78 6.38
C ASN A 535 -8.16 31.55 5.87
N GLY A 536 -7.71 30.30 5.92
CA GLY A 536 -6.41 29.86 5.41
C GLY A 536 -6.42 28.38 5.09
N ILE A 537 -5.45 27.95 4.27
CA ILE A 537 -5.22 26.52 3.96
C ILE A 537 -4.72 25.85 5.22
N GLY A 538 -5.34 24.76 5.63
CA GLY A 538 -4.90 23.97 6.76
C GLY A 538 -3.52 23.36 6.52
N THR A 539 -2.67 23.36 7.52
CA THR A 539 -1.35 22.70 7.44
C THR A 539 -1.49 21.19 7.15
N LYS A 540 -2.59 20.61 7.62
CA LYS A 540 -2.96 19.22 7.35
C LYS A 540 -3.24 18.95 5.86
N ASP A 541 -3.89 19.88 5.15
CA ASP A 541 -4.20 19.70 3.72
C ASP A 541 -2.92 19.65 2.88
N ILE A 542 -1.92 20.44 3.27
CA ILE A 542 -0.58 20.41 2.65
C ILE A 542 0.12 19.07 2.95
N ALA A 543 0.03 18.59 4.19
CA ALA A 543 0.60 17.31 4.58
C ALA A 543 -0.04 16.14 3.85
N ASP A 544 -1.38 16.09 3.79
CA ASP A 544 -2.14 15.05 3.10
C ASP A 544 -1.81 15.04 1.59
N PHE A 545 -1.62 16.20 0.97
CA PHE A 545 -1.20 16.30 -0.43
C PHE A 545 0.22 15.75 -0.65
N ILE A 546 1.19 16.11 0.20
CA ILE A 546 2.55 15.58 0.13
C ILE A 546 2.52 14.05 0.30
N GLU A 547 1.79 13.56 1.29
CA GLU A 547 1.64 12.14 1.56
C GLU A 547 1.02 11.41 0.36
N TRP A 548 -0.04 11.96 -0.21
CA TRP A 548 -0.66 11.42 -1.42
C TRP A 548 0.32 11.36 -2.60
N CYS A 549 1.10 12.42 -2.84
CA CYS A 549 2.13 12.42 -3.89
C CYS A 549 3.12 11.28 -3.70
N VAL A 550 3.66 11.16 -2.49
CA VAL A 550 4.71 10.17 -2.18
C VAL A 550 4.19 8.74 -2.26
N GLN A 551 2.94 8.51 -1.81
CA GLN A 551 2.35 7.18 -1.77
C GLN A 551 1.78 6.71 -3.10
N THR A 552 1.26 7.62 -3.94
CA THR A 552 0.47 7.25 -5.12
C THR A 552 1.16 7.55 -6.46
N GLN A 553 2.07 8.53 -6.49
CA GLN A 553 2.69 8.99 -7.74
C GLN A 553 4.03 8.29 -8.00
N THR A 554 4.01 7.09 -8.56
CA THR A 554 5.25 6.32 -8.85
C THR A 554 5.96 6.80 -10.12
N ASN A 555 5.25 7.05 -11.22
CA ASN A 555 5.84 7.36 -12.53
C ASN A 555 5.52 8.76 -13.04
N THR A 556 4.72 9.51 -12.31
CA THR A 556 4.38 10.88 -12.65
C THR A 556 5.00 11.83 -11.64
N VAL A 557 5.21 13.06 -12.05
CA VAL A 557 5.59 14.15 -11.17
C VAL A 557 4.60 15.29 -11.37
N ILE A 558 4.10 15.82 -10.27
CA ILE A 558 3.35 17.07 -10.28
C ILE A 558 4.37 18.19 -10.22
N GLU A 559 4.46 18.96 -11.28
CA GLU A 559 5.44 20.04 -11.38
C GLU A 559 5.14 21.16 -10.38
N GLU A 560 3.87 21.55 -10.32
CA GLU A 560 3.38 22.58 -9.41
C GLU A 560 1.93 22.29 -9.01
N VAL A 561 1.58 22.57 -7.76
CA VAL A 561 0.22 22.66 -7.27
C VAL A 561 -0.02 24.03 -6.64
N ILE A 562 -1.12 24.68 -7.00
CA ILE A 562 -1.59 25.91 -6.40
C ILE A 562 -2.74 25.56 -5.46
N LEU A 563 -2.57 25.90 -4.19
CA LEU A 563 -3.60 25.70 -3.17
C LEU A 563 -4.22 27.05 -2.84
N CYS A 564 -5.52 27.18 -3.09
CA CYS A 564 -6.29 28.41 -2.85
C CYS A 564 -7.35 28.17 -1.78
N VAL A 565 -7.64 29.22 -1.00
CA VAL A 565 -8.76 29.20 -0.05
C VAL A 565 -10.06 29.39 -0.82
N ASN A 566 -11.04 28.53 -0.58
CA ASN A 566 -12.41 28.76 -1.07
C ASN A 566 -13.15 29.68 -0.08
N LEU A 567 -13.45 30.88 -0.48
CA LEU A 567 -14.14 31.86 0.36
C LEU A 567 -15.65 31.60 0.49
N ASN A 568 -16.22 30.69 -0.32
CA ASN A 568 -17.67 30.44 -0.40
C ASN A 568 -18.10 29.03 0.05
N TYR A 569 -17.28 28.36 0.89
CA TYR A 569 -17.55 26.96 1.28
C TYR A 569 -18.80 26.78 2.18
N GLU A 570 -19.34 27.87 2.75
CA GLU A 570 -20.55 27.79 3.58
C GLU A 570 -21.88 27.77 2.76
N GLU A 571 -21.81 27.92 1.42
CA GLU A 571 -22.99 27.94 0.55
C GLU A 571 -23.10 26.69 -0.39
N LEU A 572 -22.19 25.71 -0.29
CA LEU A 572 -22.20 24.45 -1.03
C LEU A 572 -22.49 23.25 -0.11
#